data_835cc1a4455c801cd067e22e31b0b99e
#
_entry.id   835cc1a4455c801cd067e22e31b0b99e
#
_cell.length_a   1.000
_cell.length_b   1.000
_cell.length_c   1.000
_cell.angle_alpha   90.00
_cell.angle_beta   90.00
_cell.angle_gamma   90.00
#
_symmetry.space_group_name_H-M   'P 1'
#
loop_
_entity.id
_entity.type
_entity.pdbx_description
1 polymer ?
#
loop_
_entity_poly.entity_id
_entity_poly.type
_entity_poly.pdbx_seq_one_letter_code
_entity_poly.pdbx_strand_id
1 'polypeptide(L)'
;NYPHMDQAKIDDFNMALLDMCEQLGVRFLNSAEALKGSDGYGIADYYTSGDIHLKSAGLKAVLNYLRTHALQTEDRRPDTNNIPTRTMEYVSNPSSAVAAPSSEAVSSSESQAESASSSESSSSESTSEDKKYEARYRVDKNGGGTLSVGNDTGNSSVTYTVTDPDKSITVTAVPAEGHVFVKWSDGLTSKTRTDTDFKQNLDVTAVFGTASVHITSEGKGAVGSSYTFKAALSGKYAKTENLRWYANGQEVTQAAGKSSITVVVDSSMVNASYKIHAVVTYNDCKVSSNTLTITIGSGVTSE
;
A
#
# COMPACT_ATOMS: atom_id res chain seq x y z
N ASN A 1 -23.58 10.55 6.80
CA ASN A 1 -23.45 10.58 8.27
C ASN A 1 -23.08 9.19 8.75
N TYR A 2 -21.90 9.05 9.34
CA TYR A 2 -21.50 7.85 10.07
C TYR A 2 -21.94 8.04 11.52
N PRO A 3 -23.01 7.38 11.99
CA PRO A 3 -23.66 7.68 13.27
C PRO A 3 -22.79 7.38 14.51
N HIS A 4 -21.62 6.79 14.31
CA HIS A 4 -20.67 6.45 15.37
C HIS A 4 -19.40 7.31 15.39
N MET A 5 -19.25 8.26 14.46
CA MET A 5 -18.12 9.18 14.44
C MET A 5 -18.55 10.53 15.01
N ASP A 6 -18.12 10.81 16.21
CA ASP A 6 -18.31 12.06 16.91
C ASP A 6 -17.05 12.92 16.72
N GLN A 7 -17.23 14.14 16.19
CA GLN A 7 -16.10 15.04 15.92
C GLN A 7 -15.33 15.37 17.20
N ALA A 8 -16.01 15.55 18.32
CA ALA A 8 -15.36 15.82 19.59
C ALA A 8 -14.44 14.67 20.01
N LYS A 9 -14.85 13.41 19.81
CA LYS A 9 -13.99 12.25 20.10
C LYS A 9 -12.78 12.15 19.16
N ILE A 10 -12.93 12.58 17.92
CA ILE A 10 -11.81 12.62 16.97
C ILE A 10 -10.80 13.69 17.42
N ASP A 11 -11.30 14.84 17.86
CA ASP A 11 -10.45 15.93 18.32
C ASP A 11 -9.76 15.56 19.64
N ASP A 12 -10.45 14.94 20.59
CA ASP A 12 -9.88 14.40 21.83
C ASP A 12 -8.79 13.36 21.54
N PHE A 13 -9.02 12.47 20.59
CA PHE A 13 -8.03 11.48 20.17
C PHE A 13 -6.78 12.15 19.56
N ASN A 14 -6.96 13.14 18.68
CA ASN A 14 -5.85 13.87 18.08
C ASN A 14 -5.05 14.67 19.12
N MET A 15 -5.71 15.24 20.12
CA MET A 15 -5.05 15.93 21.24
C MET A 15 -4.25 14.95 22.09
N ALA A 16 -4.84 13.80 22.47
CA ALA A 16 -4.11 12.77 23.21
C ALA A 16 -2.90 12.23 22.43
N LEU A 17 -3.03 12.11 21.08
CA LEU A 17 -1.94 11.70 20.21
C LEU A 17 -0.83 12.77 20.16
N LEU A 18 -1.18 14.04 20.12
CA LEU A 18 -0.22 15.16 20.20
C LEU A 18 0.55 15.11 21.51
N ASP A 19 -0.13 15.00 22.64
CA ASP A 19 0.48 14.92 23.97
C ASP A 19 1.45 13.74 24.08
N MET A 20 1.05 12.59 23.55
CA MET A 20 1.91 11.40 23.51
C MET A 20 3.14 11.60 22.62
N CYS A 21 2.99 12.25 21.47
CA CYS A 21 4.09 12.56 20.57
C CYS A 21 5.08 13.54 21.22
N GLU A 22 4.59 14.55 21.95
CA GLU A 22 5.42 15.48 22.70
C GLU A 22 6.22 14.78 23.79
N GLN A 23 5.59 13.89 24.57
CA GLN A 23 6.26 13.09 25.61
C GLN A 23 7.36 12.18 25.05
N LEU A 24 7.18 11.67 23.85
CA LEU A 24 8.13 10.78 23.17
C LEU A 24 9.17 11.55 22.33
N GLY A 25 9.09 12.87 22.26
CA GLY A 25 9.95 13.69 21.40
C GLY A 25 9.72 13.45 19.90
N VAL A 26 8.55 12.92 19.53
CA VAL A 26 8.13 12.69 18.15
C VAL A 26 7.31 13.89 17.67
N ARG A 27 7.57 14.35 16.46
CA ARG A 27 6.81 15.45 15.88
C ARG A 27 5.49 14.96 15.30
N PHE A 28 4.41 15.66 15.65
CA PHE A 28 3.06 15.40 15.17
C PHE A 28 2.60 16.50 14.22
N LEU A 29 1.96 16.13 13.11
CA LEU A 29 1.40 17.06 12.15
C LEU A 29 -0.07 16.71 11.93
N ASN A 30 -0.98 17.52 12.50
CA ASN A 30 -2.42 17.31 12.41
C ASN A 30 -2.98 17.77 11.05
N SER A 31 -2.82 16.96 10.02
CA SER A 31 -3.33 17.30 8.68
C SER A 31 -4.86 17.31 8.58
N ALA A 32 -5.59 16.81 9.59
CA ALA A 32 -7.03 16.88 9.65
C ALA A 32 -7.55 18.32 9.72
N GLU A 33 -6.75 19.25 10.26
CA GLU A 33 -7.09 20.68 10.30
C GLU A 33 -7.32 21.27 8.90
N ALA A 34 -6.62 20.76 7.88
CA ALA A 34 -6.82 21.21 6.50
C ALA A 34 -8.19 20.86 5.91
N LEU A 35 -8.91 19.97 6.56
CA LEU A 35 -10.20 19.44 6.10
C LEU A 35 -11.39 20.01 6.86
N LYS A 36 -11.14 20.81 7.91
CA LYS A 36 -12.18 21.42 8.76
C LYS A 36 -12.63 22.78 8.24
N GLY A 37 -13.92 23.02 8.32
CA GLY A 37 -14.53 24.35 8.14
C GLY A 37 -14.44 25.19 9.43
N SER A 38 -14.90 26.44 9.35
CA SER A 38 -14.98 27.34 10.49
C SER A 38 -15.92 26.88 11.60
N ASP A 39 -16.77 25.91 11.33
CA ASP A 39 -17.71 25.26 12.25
C ASP A 39 -17.07 24.06 12.98
N GLY A 40 -15.81 23.74 12.67
CA GLY A 40 -15.07 22.60 13.23
C GLY A 40 -15.37 21.26 12.58
N TYR A 41 -16.30 21.20 11.62
CA TYR A 41 -16.68 19.99 10.91
C TYR A 41 -15.94 19.88 9.57
N GLY A 42 -15.91 18.65 9.02
CA GLY A 42 -15.33 18.41 7.71
C GLY A 42 -16.09 19.16 6.61
N ILE A 43 -15.35 19.85 5.73
CA ILE A 43 -15.90 20.57 4.58
C ILE A 43 -16.54 19.56 3.61
N ALA A 44 -17.85 19.62 3.41
CA ALA A 44 -18.61 18.65 2.61
C ALA A 44 -18.09 18.47 1.18
N ASP A 45 -17.58 19.54 0.57
CA ASP A 45 -17.03 19.51 -0.79
C ASP A 45 -15.71 18.75 -0.89
N TYR A 46 -15.05 18.47 0.23
CA TYR A 46 -13.82 17.71 0.27
C TYR A 46 -14.05 16.19 0.31
N TYR A 47 -15.28 15.74 0.59
CA TYR A 47 -15.62 14.33 0.73
C TYR A 47 -16.58 13.86 -0.35
N THR A 48 -16.50 12.58 -0.69
CA THR A 48 -17.52 11.92 -1.50
C THR A 48 -18.82 11.86 -0.71
N SER A 49 -19.95 12.16 -1.36
CA SER A 49 -21.25 12.20 -0.68
C SER A 49 -21.57 10.86 -0.01
N GLY A 50 -21.82 10.90 1.31
CA GLY A 50 -22.11 9.71 2.11
C GLY A 50 -20.90 8.82 2.41
N ASP A 51 -19.67 9.29 2.12
CA ASP A 51 -18.44 8.52 2.28
C ASP A 51 -17.36 9.36 3.01
N ILE A 52 -16.36 8.67 3.56
CA ILE A 52 -15.18 9.28 4.20
C ILE A 52 -14.04 9.55 3.20
N HIS A 53 -14.15 9.09 1.97
CA HIS A 53 -13.11 9.27 0.96
C HIS A 53 -13.04 10.72 0.47
N LEU A 54 -11.80 11.22 0.40
CA LEU A 54 -11.54 12.58 -0.06
C LEU A 54 -11.65 12.70 -1.58
N LYS A 55 -12.33 13.75 -2.02
CA LYS A 55 -12.25 14.22 -3.40
C LYS A 55 -10.92 14.93 -3.68
N SER A 56 -10.64 15.22 -4.94
CA SER A 56 -9.43 15.96 -5.35
C SER A 56 -9.23 17.27 -4.60
N ALA A 57 -10.31 17.98 -4.27
CA ALA A 57 -10.25 19.24 -3.49
C ALA A 57 -9.71 18.99 -2.08
N GLY A 58 -10.20 17.97 -1.38
CA GLY A 58 -9.71 17.58 -0.05
C GLY A 58 -8.26 17.12 -0.08
N LEU A 59 -7.88 16.29 -1.07
CA LEU A 59 -6.49 15.88 -1.25
C LEU A 59 -5.55 17.06 -1.49
N LYS A 60 -5.96 18.04 -2.32
CA LYS A 60 -5.18 19.27 -2.54
C LYS A 60 -5.04 20.09 -1.26
N ALA A 61 -6.09 20.18 -0.43
CA ALA A 61 -6.05 20.88 0.84
C ALA A 61 -5.03 20.23 1.80
N VAL A 62 -5.05 18.90 1.94
CA VAL A 62 -4.07 18.15 2.75
C VAL A 62 -2.66 18.35 2.22
N LEU A 63 -2.43 18.21 0.92
CA LEU A 63 -1.09 18.40 0.33
C LEU A 63 -0.57 19.82 0.54
N ASN A 64 -1.43 20.83 0.42
CA ASN A 64 -1.04 22.23 0.69
C ASN A 64 -0.71 22.43 2.16
N TYR A 65 -1.51 21.89 3.07
CA TYR A 65 -1.24 21.91 4.50
C TYR A 65 0.13 21.27 4.82
N LEU A 66 0.41 20.10 4.29
CA LEU A 66 1.69 19.42 4.46
C LEU A 66 2.86 20.27 3.96
N ARG A 67 2.72 20.96 2.83
CA ARG A 67 3.76 21.86 2.28
C ARG A 67 4.02 23.06 3.16
N THR A 68 2.98 23.64 3.76
CA THR A 68 3.09 24.87 4.56
C THR A 68 3.44 24.62 6.02
N HIS A 69 3.17 23.41 6.53
CA HIS A 69 3.41 23.01 7.92
C HIS A 69 4.50 21.93 8.03
N ALA A 70 5.15 21.57 6.91
CA ALA A 70 6.25 20.61 6.93
C ALA A 70 7.35 21.06 7.89
N LEU A 71 7.76 20.14 8.74
CA LEU A 71 8.84 20.38 9.68
C LEU A 71 10.16 20.37 8.91
N GLN A 72 11.00 21.36 9.16
CA GLN A 72 12.36 21.40 8.63
C GLN A 72 13.12 20.22 9.25
N THR A 73 13.47 19.25 8.42
CA THR A 73 14.31 18.12 8.79
C THR A 73 15.60 18.18 7.99
N GLU A 74 16.68 17.69 8.57
CA GLU A 74 17.91 17.48 7.84
C GLU A 74 17.65 16.54 6.64
N ASP A 75 18.12 16.93 5.47
CA ASP A 75 17.98 16.10 4.28
C ASP A 75 18.88 14.86 4.39
N ARG A 76 18.28 13.74 4.74
CA ARG A 76 18.96 12.44 4.86
C ARG A 76 18.85 11.59 3.60
N ARG A 77 18.37 12.16 2.51
CA ARG A 77 18.34 11.41 1.23
C ARG A 77 19.78 11.12 0.80
N PRO A 78 20.03 9.94 0.23
CA PRO A 78 21.33 9.65 -0.36
C PRO A 78 21.70 10.73 -1.39
N ASP A 79 22.95 11.09 -1.46
CA ASP A 79 23.43 11.97 -2.52
C ASP A 79 23.21 11.29 -3.88
N THR A 80 22.37 11.94 -4.69
CA THR A 80 21.91 11.40 -5.98
C THR A 80 22.79 11.87 -7.16
N ASN A 81 23.90 12.53 -6.90
CA ASN A 81 24.79 13.04 -7.96
C ASN A 81 25.32 11.95 -8.92
N ASN A 82 25.24 10.69 -8.52
CA ASN A 82 25.70 9.54 -9.32
C ASN A 82 24.57 8.59 -9.75
N ILE A 83 23.30 8.98 -9.61
CA ILE A 83 22.20 8.17 -10.15
C ILE A 83 22.19 8.37 -11.68
N PRO A 84 22.36 7.31 -12.48
CA PRO A 84 22.24 7.43 -13.93
C PRO A 84 20.88 8.02 -14.27
N THR A 85 20.88 9.15 -14.96
CA THR A 85 19.66 9.80 -15.45
C THR A 85 18.94 8.81 -16.36
N ARG A 86 17.90 8.17 -15.86
CA ARG A 86 16.94 7.53 -16.75
C ARG A 86 16.21 8.65 -17.46
N THR A 87 16.43 8.76 -18.76
CA THR A 87 15.56 9.54 -19.63
C THR A 87 14.19 8.84 -19.62
N MET A 88 13.35 9.21 -18.67
CA MET A 88 11.94 8.92 -18.79
C MET A 88 11.37 10.02 -19.66
N GLU A 89 10.96 9.68 -20.87
CA GLU A 89 10.06 10.55 -21.61
C GLU A 89 8.76 10.62 -20.80
N TYR A 90 8.65 11.64 -19.97
CA TYR A 90 7.37 12.05 -19.43
C TYR A 90 6.55 12.59 -20.60
N VAL A 91 5.64 11.81 -21.10
CA VAL A 91 4.52 12.35 -21.85
C VAL A 91 3.72 13.15 -20.83
N SER A 92 3.99 14.46 -20.79
CA SER A 92 3.25 15.37 -19.95
C SER A 92 1.80 15.36 -20.41
N ASN A 93 0.92 14.85 -19.54
CA ASN A 93 -0.53 14.99 -19.75
C ASN A 93 -0.85 16.49 -19.71
N PRO A 94 -1.33 17.11 -20.81
CA PRO A 94 -1.52 18.57 -20.90
C PRO A 94 -2.57 19.12 -19.92
N SER A 95 -3.26 18.26 -19.19
CA SER A 95 -4.28 18.63 -18.19
C SER A 95 -3.75 18.96 -16.80
N SER A 96 -2.43 18.92 -16.55
CA SER A 96 -1.85 19.14 -15.21
C SER A 96 -0.88 20.31 -15.10
N ALA A 97 -0.81 21.19 -16.11
CA ALA A 97 0.00 22.40 -16.04
C ALA A 97 -0.71 23.49 -15.21
N VAL A 98 -0.49 23.47 -13.90
CA VAL A 98 -0.69 24.67 -13.09
C VAL A 98 0.49 25.59 -13.38
N ALA A 99 0.21 26.68 -14.08
CA ALA A 99 1.17 27.73 -14.40
C ALA A 99 1.81 28.30 -13.13
N ALA A 100 3.13 28.26 -13.09
CA ALA A 100 3.91 29.09 -12.17
C ALA A 100 3.90 30.54 -12.68
N PRO A 101 3.86 31.55 -11.80
CA PRO A 101 3.88 32.94 -12.25
C PRO A 101 5.28 33.31 -12.78
N SER A 102 5.34 33.65 -14.04
CA SER A 102 6.51 34.23 -14.66
C SER A 102 6.43 35.75 -14.54
N SER A 103 7.46 36.34 -13.96
CA SER A 103 7.69 37.78 -13.92
C SER A 103 8.09 38.31 -15.29
N GLU A 104 7.60 39.48 -15.56
CA GLU A 104 7.64 40.35 -16.70
C GLU A 104 9.01 40.53 -17.39
N ALA A 105 8.97 40.65 -18.72
CA ALA A 105 9.75 41.65 -19.45
C ALA A 105 9.07 42.01 -20.76
N VAL A 106 8.84 43.30 -20.90
CA VAL A 106 8.25 44.05 -21.97
C VAL A 106 9.10 44.07 -23.22
N SER A 107 8.55 43.93 -24.43
CA SER A 107 8.81 44.85 -25.56
C SER A 107 8.02 44.50 -26.81
N SER A 108 7.21 45.46 -27.21
CA SER A 108 6.64 45.94 -28.45
C SER A 108 7.17 45.41 -29.79
N SER A 109 6.29 45.10 -30.77
CA SER A 109 5.89 45.97 -31.86
C SER A 109 5.15 45.18 -32.96
N GLU A 110 4.02 45.79 -33.35
CA GLU A 110 3.29 45.90 -34.61
C GLU A 110 3.80 45.20 -35.90
N SER A 111 2.94 44.54 -36.65
CA SER A 111 2.16 45.12 -37.76
C SER A 111 1.45 44.05 -38.61
N GLN A 112 0.21 44.30 -38.88
CA GLN A 112 -0.69 44.18 -40.04
C GLN A 112 -0.22 43.33 -41.27
N ALA A 113 -1.08 42.45 -41.79
CA ALA A 113 -2.02 42.75 -42.88
C ALA A 113 -2.68 41.48 -43.43
N GLU A 114 -3.98 41.60 -43.61
CA GLU A 114 -4.92 41.02 -44.52
C GLU A 114 -4.45 40.10 -45.65
N SER A 115 -5.17 38.98 -45.91
CA SER A 115 -5.99 38.89 -47.11
C SER A 115 -6.83 37.60 -47.12
N ALA A 116 -8.08 37.77 -47.48
CA ALA A 116 -9.09 36.76 -47.68
C ALA A 116 -8.86 35.92 -48.94
N SER A 117 -9.25 34.64 -48.90
CA SER A 117 -9.94 34.01 -50.04
C SER A 117 -10.68 32.76 -49.65
N SER A 118 -11.93 32.75 -49.96
CA SER A 118 -12.91 31.68 -49.92
C SER A 118 -12.55 30.46 -50.75
N SER A 119 -12.89 29.26 -50.27
CA SER A 119 -13.71 28.31 -51.02
C SER A 119 -14.02 27.04 -50.25
N GLU A 120 -15.31 26.81 -50.12
CA GLU A 120 -16.07 25.56 -50.23
C GLU A 120 -15.74 24.34 -49.34
N SER A 121 -16.70 24.15 -48.47
CA SER A 121 -17.35 22.96 -47.98
C SER A 121 -16.94 21.62 -48.64
N SER A 122 -16.42 20.74 -47.81
CA SER A 122 -16.83 19.36 -47.83
C SER A 122 -16.98 18.91 -46.38
N SER A 123 -18.24 18.77 -45.96
CA SER A 123 -18.60 18.06 -44.74
C SER A 123 -18.17 16.60 -44.85
N SER A 124 -17.02 16.26 -44.28
CA SER A 124 -16.74 14.89 -43.86
C SER A 124 -17.21 14.81 -42.41
N GLU A 125 -18.38 14.28 -42.23
CA GLU A 125 -18.85 13.68 -41.02
C GLU A 125 -17.80 12.64 -40.64
N SER A 126 -16.82 12.98 -39.78
CA SER A 126 -16.03 12.00 -39.10
C SER A 126 -16.94 11.40 -38.03
N THR A 127 -17.61 10.32 -38.36
CA THR A 127 -18.08 9.38 -37.36
C THR A 127 -16.88 9.03 -36.51
N SER A 128 -16.79 9.55 -35.30
CA SER A 128 -15.88 9.07 -34.31
C SER A 128 -16.34 7.63 -34.01
N GLU A 129 -15.70 6.64 -34.65
CA GLU A 129 -15.82 5.27 -34.20
C GLU A 129 -15.40 5.29 -32.73
N ASP A 130 -16.34 5.01 -31.83
CA ASP A 130 -16.09 4.83 -30.42
C ASP A 130 -15.01 3.75 -30.28
N LYS A 131 -13.78 4.15 -30.07
CA LYS A 131 -12.65 3.24 -29.91
C LYS A 131 -12.91 2.36 -28.69
N LYS A 132 -13.03 1.07 -28.93
CA LYS A 132 -13.20 0.07 -27.89
C LYS A 132 -11.87 -0.60 -27.63
N TYR A 133 -11.49 -0.65 -26.35
CA TYR A 133 -10.32 -1.38 -25.91
C TYR A 133 -10.74 -2.58 -25.06
N GLU A 134 -9.91 -3.59 -24.99
CA GLU A 134 -10.09 -4.72 -24.10
C GLU A 134 -9.02 -4.68 -23.01
N ALA A 135 -9.45 -4.71 -21.75
CA ALA A 135 -8.57 -4.86 -20.60
C ALA A 135 -8.76 -6.27 -20.02
N ARG A 136 -7.75 -7.12 -20.15
CA ARG A 136 -7.75 -8.49 -19.71
C ARG A 136 -6.73 -8.71 -18.60
N TYR A 137 -7.20 -9.27 -17.49
CA TYR A 137 -6.39 -9.65 -16.34
C TYR A 137 -6.51 -11.16 -16.14
N ARG A 138 -5.39 -11.84 -15.95
CA ARG A 138 -5.36 -13.31 -15.83
C ARG A 138 -4.44 -13.75 -14.70
N VAL A 139 -4.68 -14.95 -14.19
CA VAL A 139 -3.74 -15.66 -13.34
C VAL A 139 -2.79 -16.45 -14.22
N ASP A 140 -1.53 -16.56 -13.81
CA ASP A 140 -0.52 -17.42 -14.47
C ASP A 140 -1.04 -18.86 -14.56
N LYS A 141 -0.68 -19.55 -15.62
CA LYS A 141 -1.02 -20.97 -15.87
C LYS A 141 -0.60 -21.93 -14.74
N ASN A 142 0.41 -21.55 -13.94
CA ASN A 142 0.85 -22.33 -12.78
C ASN A 142 -0.08 -22.14 -11.57
N GLY A 143 -1.03 -21.21 -11.63
CA GLY A 143 -1.95 -20.92 -10.54
C GLY A 143 -1.26 -20.23 -9.37
N GLY A 144 -1.71 -20.54 -8.16
CA GLY A 144 -1.15 -20.01 -6.92
C GLY A 144 -1.89 -18.81 -6.34
N GLY A 145 -3.03 -18.44 -6.95
CA GLY A 145 -3.89 -17.37 -6.47
C GLY A 145 -5.06 -17.11 -7.39
N THR A 146 -5.78 -16.04 -7.10
CA THR A 146 -6.95 -15.57 -7.84
C THR A 146 -6.91 -14.06 -8.01
N LEU A 147 -7.87 -13.52 -8.76
CA LEU A 147 -8.09 -12.08 -8.92
C LEU A 147 -9.35 -11.67 -8.16
N SER A 148 -9.33 -10.46 -7.63
CA SER A 148 -10.47 -9.79 -7.00
C SER A 148 -10.69 -8.42 -7.64
N VAL A 149 -11.96 -8.09 -7.94
CA VAL A 149 -12.37 -6.78 -8.46
C VAL A 149 -13.60 -6.32 -7.68
N GLY A 150 -13.43 -5.25 -6.89
CA GLY A 150 -14.47 -4.84 -5.95
C GLY A 150 -14.85 -5.98 -5.00
N ASN A 151 -16.12 -6.37 -5.00
CA ASN A 151 -16.65 -7.48 -4.18
C ASN A 151 -16.59 -8.83 -4.87
N ASP A 152 -16.22 -8.87 -6.16
CA ASP A 152 -16.08 -10.12 -6.91
C ASP A 152 -14.69 -10.72 -6.69
N THR A 153 -14.63 -11.95 -6.20
CA THR A 153 -13.41 -12.63 -5.78
C THR A 153 -13.31 -14.03 -6.38
N GLY A 154 -12.10 -14.59 -6.39
CA GLY A 154 -11.91 -15.99 -6.83
C GLY A 154 -11.76 -16.17 -8.34
N ASN A 155 -11.62 -15.10 -9.10
CA ASN A 155 -11.55 -15.16 -10.56
C ASN A 155 -10.17 -15.62 -11.04
N SER A 156 -10.11 -16.50 -12.03
CA SER A 156 -8.87 -16.85 -12.74
C SER A 156 -8.57 -15.89 -13.90
N SER A 157 -9.60 -15.21 -14.40
CA SER A 157 -9.50 -14.20 -15.46
C SER A 157 -10.66 -13.23 -15.36
N VAL A 158 -10.38 -11.96 -15.65
CA VAL A 158 -11.39 -10.89 -15.75
C VAL A 158 -11.12 -10.10 -17.00
N THR A 159 -12.17 -9.80 -17.78
CA THR A 159 -12.05 -9.04 -19.02
C THR A 159 -13.10 -7.93 -19.04
N TYR A 160 -12.67 -6.73 -19.41
CA TYR A 160 -13.52 -5.56 -19.56
C TYR A 160 -13.42 -5.01 -20.98
N THR A 161 -14.57 -4.67 -21.56
CA THR A 161 -14.62 -3.79 -22.73
C THR A 161 -14.63 -2.35 -22.22
N VAL A 162 -13.64 -1.57 -22.62
CA VAL A 162 -13.46 -0.18 -22.24
C VAL A 162 -13.86 0.69 -23.43
N THR A 163 -15.00 1.37 -23.31
CA THR A 163 -15.52 2.34 -24.28
C THR A 163 -15.23 3.78 -23.85
N ASP A 164 -15.04 3.99 -22.54
CA ASP A 164 -14.66 5.26 -21.95
C ASP A 164 -13.17 5.18 -21.58
N PRO A 165 -12.28 5.94 -22.24
CA PRO A 165 -10.85 5.92 -21.97
C PRO A 165 -10.51 6.37 -20.53
N ASP A 166 -11.36 7.18 -19.91
CA ASP A 166 -11.15 7.66 -18.54
C ASP A 166 -11.62 6.65 -17.48
N LYS A 167 -12.15 5.51 -17.90
CA LYS A 167 -12.55 4.44 -16.99
C LYS A 167 -11.36 3.95 -16.17
N SER A 168 -11.57 3.84 -14.87
CA SER A 168 -10.61 3.23 -13.93
C SER A 168 -11.01 1.80 -13.61
N ILE A 169 -10.05 0.87 -13.72
CA ILE A 169 -10.22 -0.55 -13.38
C ILE A 169 -9.19 -0.92 -12.32
N THR A 170 -9.67 -1.32 -11.14
CA THR A 170 -8.79 -1.76 -10.05
C THR A 170 -8.92 -3.27 -9.87
N VAL A 171 -7.80 -3.98 -9.94
CA VAL A 171 -7.71 -5.44 -9.79
C VAL A 171 -6.67 -5.78 -8.72
N THR A 172 -7.02 -6.70 -7.84
CA THR A 172 -6.11 -7.21 -6.80
C THR A 172 -5.79 -8.68 -7.04
N ALA A 173 -4.51 -9.00 -7.08
CA ALA A 173 -4.03 -10.39 -7.06
C ALA A 173 -4.08 -10.92 -5.62
N VAL A 174 -4.78 -12.03 -5.41
CA VAL A 174 -5.00 -12.66 -4.10
C VAL A 174 -4.27 -14.00 -4.08
N PRO A 175 -3.13 -14.11 -3.36
CA PRO A 175 -2.41 -15.37 -3.27
C PRO A 175 -3.23 -16.45 -2.54
N ALA A 176 -3.13 -17.69 -3.02
CA ALA A 176 -3.61 -18.86 -2.30
C ALA A 176 -2.70 -19.20 -1.10
N GLU A 177 -3.17 -20.07 -0.22
CA GLU A 177 -2.35 -20.61 0.87
C GLU A 177 -1.05 -21.22 0.33
N GLY A 178 0.06 -20.94 1.00
CA GLY A 178 1.39 -21.38 0.57
C GLY A 178 1.97 -20.65 -0.64
N HIS A 179 1.32 -19.56 -1.06
CA HIS A 179 1.78 -18.74 -2.19
C HIS A 179 1.91 -17.26 -1.80
N VAL A 180 2.67 -16.55 -2.61
CA VAL A 180 2.83 -15.09 -2.55
C VAL A 180 2.65 -14.51 -3.94
N PHE A 181 2.15 -13.28 -4.03
CA PHE A 181 2.16 -12.55 -5.29
C PHE A 181 3.59 -12.07 -5.59
N VAL A 182 4.07 -12.34 -6.80
CA VAL A 182 5.41 -11.98 -7.22
C VAL A 182 5.42 -10.67 -7.99
N LYS A 183 4.64 -10.62 -9.07
CA LYS A 183 4.50 -9.44 -9.94
C LYS A 183 3.39 -9.65 -10.97
N TRP A 184 3.00 -8.60 -11.62
CA TRP A 184 2.28 -8.68 -12.91
C TRP A 184 3.27 -8.91 -14.06
N SER A 185 2.78 -9.42 -15.19
CA SER A 185 3.61 -9.72 -16.37
C SER A 185 4.34 -8.51 -16.95
N ASP A 186 3.79 -7.31 -16.76
CA ASP A 186 4.40 -6.03 -17.14
C ASP A 186 5.44 -5.49 -16.13
N GLY A 187 5.70 -6.27 -15.06
CA GLY A 187 6.73 -5.95 -14.06
C GLY A 187 6.23 -5.25 -12.80
N LEU A 188 4.96 -4.82 -12.73
CA LEU A 188 4.40 -4.19 -11.53
C LEU A 188 4.41 -5.17 -10.36
N THR A 189 4.95 -4.76 -9.20
CA THR A 189 5.10 -5.60 -7.99
C THR A 189 4.04 -5.36 -6.93
N SER A 190 3.23 -4.30 -7.06
CA SER A 190 2.06 -4.12 -6.20
C SER A 190 0.98 -5.14 -6.55
N LYS A 191 0.47 -5.87 -5.56
CA LYS A 191 -0.60 -6.85 -5.77
C LYS A 191 -1.91 -6.23 -6.23
N THR A 192 -2.18 -4.98 -5.83
CA THR A 192 -3.31 -4.20 -6.33
C THR A 192 -2.80 -3.25 -7.40
N ARG A 193 -3.44 -3.28 -8.55
CA ARG A 193 -3.19 -2.37 -9.66
C ARG A 193 -4.45 -1.60 -10.02
N THR A 194 -4.27 -0.38 -10.47
CA THR A 194 -5.35 0.45 -11.02
C THR A 194 -4.89 0.95 -12.38
N ASP A 195 -5.63 0.57 -13.42
CA ASP A 195 -5.35 0.98 -14.79
C ASP A 195 -6.38 2.02 -15.24
N THR A 196 -5.90 3.07 -15.88
CA THR A 196 -6.68 4.22 -16.38
C THR A 196 -6.12 4.64 -17.72
N ASP A 197 -6.79 5.56 -18.42
CA ASP A 197 -6.31 6.17 -19.67
C ASP A 197 -5.99 5.11 -20.76
N PHE A 198 -7.00 4.29 -21.07
CA PHE A 198 -6.84 3.19 -22.02
C PHE A 198 -6.68 3.73 -23.45
N LYS A 199 -5.47 3.60 -24.01
CA LYS A 199 -5.12 3.98 -25.40
C LYS A 199 -4.89 2.76 -26.30
N GLN A 200 -4.84 1.57 -25.72
CA GLN A 200 -4.66 0.28 -26.38
C GLN A 200 -5.23 -0.84 -25.50
N ASN A 201 -5.33 -2.03 -26.06
CA ASN A 201 -5.71 -3.22 -25.30
C ASN A 201 -4.67 -3.50 -24.22
N LEU A 202 -5.10 -3.89 -23.03
CA LEU A 202 -4.28 -4.31 -21.91
C LEU A 202 -4.46 -5.83 -21.71
N ASP A 203 -3.37 -6.57 -21.65
CA ASP A 203 -3.37 -8.00 -21.32
C ASP A 203 -2.24 -8.28 -20.32
N VAL A 204 -2.60 -8.49 -19.07
CA VAL A 204 -1.66 -8.69 -17.98
C VAL A 204 -1.98 -9.92 -17.15
N THR A 205 -0.91 -10.55 -16.66
CA THR A 205 -1.00 -11.81 -15.92
C THR A 205 -0.39 -11.64 -14.53
N ALA A 206 -1.13 -12.02 -13.49
CA ALA A 206 -0.64 -12.11 -12.12
C ALA A 206 0.21 -13.38 -11.96
N VAL A 207 1.46 -13.21 -11.56
CA VAL A 207 2.43 -14.28 -11.31
C VAL A 207 2.53 -14.53 -9.82
N PHE A 208 2.32 -15.77 -9.42
CA PHE A 208 2.45 -16.21 -8.02
C PHE A 208 3.65 -17.14 -7.87
N GLY A 209 4.15 -17.24 -6.65
CA GLY A 209 5.24 -18.14 -6.32
C GLY A 209 5.02 -18.80 -4.97
N THR A 210 5.70 -19.91 -4.72
CA THR A 210 5.55 -20.67 -3.49
C THR A 210 6.36 -20.08 -2.35
N ALA A 211 5.73 -20.01 -1.16
CA ALA A 211 6.36 -19.69 0.11
C ALA A 211 5.59 -20.37 1.23
N SER A 212 6.27 -21.10 2.09
CA SER A 212 5.66 -21.66 3.29
C SER A 212 6.65 -21.63 4.46
N VAL A 213 6.11 -21.63 5.66
CA VAL A 213 6.88 -21.71 6.89
C VAL A 213 6.15 -22.65 7.84
N HIS A 214 6.91 -23.57 8.46
CA HIS A 214 6.41 -24.49 9.48
C HIS A 214 7.33 -24.42 10.70
N ILE A 215 6.77 -24.37 11.90
CA ILE A 215 7.56 -24.32 13.11
C ILE A 215 7.41 -25.59 13.96
N THR A 216 8.50 -25.97 14.58
CA THR A 216 8.59 -27.07 15.57
C THR A 216 9.22 -26.55 16.84
N SER A 217 9.02 -27.23 17.96
CA SER A 217 9.71 -26.94 19.22
C SER A 217 10.26 -28.20 19.86
N GLU A 218 11.39 -28.02 20.51
CA GLU A 218 12.06 -29.02 21.34
C GLU A 218 12.36 -28.39 22.70
N GLY A 219 12.17 -29.12 23.78
CA GLY A 219 12.48 -28.65 25.13
C GLY A 219 11.51 -29.14 26.21
N LYS A 220 11.77 -28.69 27.43
CA LYS A 220 10.96 -29.02 28.63
C LYS A 220 10.53 -27.73 29.32
N GLY A 221 9.32 -27.71 29.88
CA GLY A 221 8.74 -26.57 30.56
C GLY A 221 9.15 -26.36 32.01
N ALA A 222 10.32 -26.87 32.42
CA ALA A 222 10.81 -26.68 33.79
C ALA A 222 11.67 -25.41 33.88
N VAL A 223 11.62 -24.71 35.01
CA VAL A 223 12.46 -23.54 35.29
C VAL A 223 13.94 -23.94 35.18
N GLY A 224 14.74 -23.13 34.49
CA GLY A 224 16.13 -23.36 34.18
C GLY A 224 16.39 -24.23 32.95
N SER A 225 15.35 -24.86 32.37
CA SER A 225 15.45 -25.53 31.07
C SER A 225 15.22 -24.53 29.91
N SER A 226 15.33 -25.02 28.69
CA SER A 226 15.09 -24.17 27.50
C SER A 226 14.17 -24.84 26.49
N TYR A 227 13.43 -23.99 25.76
CA TYR A 227 12.77 -24.37 24.53
C TYR A 227 13.57 -23.84 23.33
N THR A 228 13.78 -24.69 22.34
CA THR A 228 14.29 -24.29 21.03
C THR A 228 13.18 -24.41 20.00
N PHE A 229 12.86 -23.29 19.35
CA PHE A 229 11.91 -23.24 18.24
C PHE A 229 12.70 -23.20 16.95
N LYS A 230 12.27 -24.00 15.97
CA LYS A 230 12.89 -24.08 14.64
C LYS A 230 11.84 -23.78 13.58
N ALA A 231 12.17 -22.94 12.61
CA ALA A 231 11.35 -22.65 11.43
C ALA A 231 11.95 -23.33 10.21
N ALA A 232 11.16 -24.20 9.58
CA ALA A 232 11.45 -24.78 8.28
C ALA A 232 10.74 -23.95 7.22
N LEU A 233 11.50 -23.33 6.31
CA LEU A 233 11.00 -22.56 5.19
C LEU A 233 11.05 -23.42 3.93
N SER A 234 10.03 -23.28 3.06
CA SER A 234 9.97 -23.96 1.78
C SER A 234 9.40 -23.01 0.73
N GLY A 235 9.82 -23.21 -0.53
CA GLY A 235 9.45 -22.36 -1.65
C GLY A 235 10.48 -21.26 -1.94
N LYS A 236 10.51 -20.82 -3.18
CA LYS A 236 11.50 -19.86 -3.71
C LYS A 236 11.48 -18.52 -2.97
N TYR A 237 10.32 -18.13 -2.48
CA TYR A 237 10.07 -16.78 -1.93
C TYR A 237 10.02 -16.78 -0.39
N ALA A 238 10.15 -17.94 0.26
CA ALA A 238 10.32 -18.01 1.71
C ALA A 238 11.80 -17.80 2.07
N LYS A 239 12.16 -16.59 2.48
CA LYS A 239 13.53 -16.21 2.81
C LYS A 239 13.68 -15.98 4.29
N THR A 240 14.79 -16.47 4.88
CA THR A 240 15.08 -16.37 6.32
C THR A 240 15.20 -14.91 6.77
N GLU A 241 15.79 -14.04 5.95
CA GLU A 241 15.88 -12.60 6.25
C GLU A 241 14.52 -11.92 6.48
N ASN A 242 13.47 -12.47 5.88
CA ASN A 242 12.10 -11.96 5.98
C ASN A 242 11.26 -12.69 7.04
N LEU A 243 11.87 -13.59 7.80
CA LEU A 243 11.20 -14.33 8.87
C LEU A 243 11.07 -13.48 10.12
N ARG A 244 9.88 -13.47 10.71
CA ARG A 244 9.57 -12.81 11.99
C ARG A 244 8.86 -13.79 12.91
N TRP A 245 9.23 -13.76 14.18
CA TRP A 245 8.64 -14.61 15.22
C TRP A 245 7.69 -13.80 16.09
N TYR A 246 6.62 -14.43 16.52
CA TYR A 246 5.60 -13.82 17.36
C TYR A 246 5.30 -14.68 18.58
N ALA A 247 5.18 -14.04 19.73
CA ALA A 247 4.74 -14.65 20.98
C ALA A 247 3.50 -13.91 21.47
N ASN A 248 2.37 -14.60 21.63
CA ASN A 248 1.07 -14.01 22.00
C ASN A 248 0.67 -12.80 21.12
N GLY A 249 1.00 -12.86 19.83
CA GLY A 249 0.71 -11.80 18.87
C GLY A 249 1.70 -10.64 18.84
N GLN A 250 2.68 -10.60 19.74
CA GLN A 250 3.73 -9.59 19.77
C GLN A 250 4.99 -10.09 19.04
N GLU A 251 5.58 -9.25 18.21
CA GLU A 251 6.80 -9.57 17.48
C GLU A 251 7.99 -9.68 18.44
N VAL A 252 8.76 -10.77 18.30
CA VAL A 252 10.02 -10.99 19.00
C VAL A 252 11.16 -10.42 18.14
N THR A 253 11.41 -9.12 18.26
CA THR A 253 12.33 -8.38 17.36
C THR A 253 13.75 -8.93 17.34
N GLN A 254 14.24 -9.45 18.49
CA GLN A 254 15.58 -10.06 18.60
C GLN A 254 15.69 -11.37 17.81
N ALA A 255 14.55 -11.94 17.41
CA ALA A 255 14.46 -13.17 16.63
C ALA A 255 14.30 -12.93 15.12
N ALA A 256 14.28 -11.67 14.70
CA ALA A 256 14.14 -11.31 13.29
C ALA A 256 15.23 -11.96 12.43
N GLY A 257 14.82 -12.61 11.34
CA GLY A 257 15.72 -13.26 10.40
C GLY A 257 16.43 -14.52 10.93
N LYS A 258 15.99 -15.09 12.04
CA LYS A 258 16.58 -16.31 12.62
C LYS A 258 15.67 -17.52 12.38
N SER A 259 16.19 -18.57 11.78
CA SER A 259 15.48 -19.84 11.59
C SER A 259 15.36 -20.68 12.85
N SER A 260 16.12 -20.35 13.90
CA SER A 260 16.05 -21.01 15.21
C SER A 260 16.22 -19.99 16.32
N ILE A 261 15.41 -20.12 17.37
CA ILE A 261 15.48 -19.31 18.58
C ILE A 261 15.41 -20.21 19.80
N THR A 262 16.16 -19.85 20.85
CA THR A 262 16.14 -20.57 22.12
C THR A 262 15.71 -19.63 23.24
N VAL A 263 14.74 -20.06 24.03
CA VAL A 263 14.20 -19.30 25.17
C VAL A 263 14.47 -20.10 26.43
N VAL A 264 15.17 -19.51 27.41
CA VAL A 264 15.34 -20.09 28.74
C VAL A 264 14.09 -19.85 29.55
N VAL A 265 13.57 -20.89 30.18
CA VAL A 265 12.41 -20.83 31.05
C VAL A 265 12.81 -20.25 32.39
N ASP A 266 12.32 -19.10 32.75
CA ASP A 266 12.52 -18.49 34.07
C ASP A 266 11.27 -18.63 34.97
N SER A 267 11.41 -18.28 36.23
CA SER A 267 10.34 -18.43 37.22
C SER A 267 9.12 -17.53 36.95
N SER A 268 9.28 -16.44 36.21
CA SER A 268 8.18 -15.55 35.87
C SER A 268 7.25 -16.14 34.80
N MET A 269 7.74 -17.15 34.08
CA MET A 269 6.97 -17.83 33.02
C MET A 269 6.11 -18.99 33.56
N VAL A 270 6.24 -19.35 34.83
CA VAL A 270 5.50 -20.48 35.44
C VAL A 270 3.99 -20.18 35.40
N ASN A 271 3.21 -21.21 35.03
CA ASN A 271 1.74 -21.13 34.82
C ASN A 271 1.30 -20.21 33.68
N ALA A 272 2.22 -19.70 32.86
CA ALA A 272 1.90 -18.94 31.67
C ALA A 272 1.77 -19.85 30.44
N SER A 273 0.95 -19.42 29.50
CA SER A 273 0.79 -20.06 28.19
C SER A 273 1.19 -19.09 27.09
N TYR A 274 2.01 -19.59 26.16
CA TYR A 274 2.54 -18.80 25.06
C TYR A 274 2.10 -19.40 23.73
N LYS A 275 1.50 -18.58 22.87
CA LYS A 275 1.19 -18.94 21.48
C LYS A 275 2.32 -18.41 20.60
N ILE A 276 3.08 -19.33 20.01
CA ILE A 276 4.24 -19.02 19.18
C ILE A 276 3.91 -19.32 17.72
N HIS A 277 4.15 -18.38 16.83
CA HIS A 277 4.10 -18.60 15.39
C HIS A 277 5.18 -17.76 14.70
N ALA A 278 5.46 -18.07 13.45
CA ALA A 278 6.38 -17.33 12.62
C ALA A 278 5.68 -16.87 11.31
N VAL A 279 6.12 -15.75 10.77
CA VAL A 279 5.60 -15.17 9.54
C VAL A 279 6.77 -14.87 8.62
N VAL A 280 6.66 -15.28 7.36
CA VAL A 280 7.56 -14.83 6.29
C VAL A 280 6.81 -13.86 5.38
N THR A 281 7.47 -12.75 4.99
CA THR A 281 6.86 -11.72 4.16
C THR A 281 7.58 -11.61 2.83
N TYR A 282 6.82 -11.46 1.74
CA TYR A 282 7.33 -11.16 0.41
C TYR A 282 6.31 -10.27 -0.34
N ASN A 283 6.74 -9.13 -0.87
CA ASN A 283 5.87 -8.15 -1.57
C ASN A 283 4.54 -7.91 -0.84
N ASP A 284 4.60 -7.57 0.44
CA ASP A 284 3.43 -7.34 1.32
C ASP A 284 2.49 -8.56 1.50
N CYS A 285 2.86 -9.73 0.97
CA CYS A 285 2.19 -10.99 1.24
C CYS A 285 2.79 -11.62 2.49
N LYS A 286 1.95 -11.93 3.48
CA LYS A 286 2.34 -12.60 4.72
C LYS A 286 1.92 -14.06 4.67
N VAL A 287 2.87 -14.95 4.92
CA VAL A 287 2.63 -16.38 5.04
C VAL A 287 2.96 -16.78 6.47
N SER A 288 1.95 -17.25 7.19
CA SER A 288 2.07 -17.65 8.60
C SER A 288 2.34 -19.14 8.74
N SER A 289 3.10 -19.50 9.74
CA SER A 289 3.29 -20.90 10.15
C SER A 289 2.07 -21.44 10.91
N ASN A 290 2.11 -22.73 11.23
CA ASN A 290 1.33 -23.28 12.33
C ASN A 290 1.63 -22.50 13.63
N THR A 291 0.69 -22.56 14.59
CA THR A 291 0.87 -22.01 15.94
C THR A 291 1.16 -23.12 16.94
N LEU A 292 2.21 -22.95 17.72
CA LEU A 292 2.55 -23.81 18.86
C LEU A 292 2.04 -23.16 20.14
N THR A 293 1.36 -23.92 20.98
CA THR A 293 0.96 -23.48 22.34
C THR A 293 1.86 -24.19 23.35
N ILE A 294 2.66 -23.42 24.09
CA ILE A 294 3.56 -23.89 25.12
C ILE A 294 3.02 -23.45 26.46
N THR A 295 2.74 -24.39 27.34
CA THR A 295 2.36 -24.11 28.74
C THR A 295 3.53 -24.48 29.66
N ILE A 296 3.97 -23.52 30.45
CA ILE A 296 5.03 -23.70 31.43
C ILE A 296 4.37 -24.16 32.71
N GLY A 297 4.65 -25.42 33.09
CA GLY A 297 4.17 -25.98 34.35
C GLY A 297 4.98 -25.49 35.56
N SER A 298 4.36 -25.46 36.72
CA SER A 298 5.07 -25.36 38.00
C SER A 298 5.85 -26.66 38.14
N GLY A 299 7.17 -26.63 37.95
CA GLY A 299 8.05 -27.78 38.22
C GLY A 299 7.93 -28.13 39.69
N VAL A 300 7.06 -29.07 40.02
CA VAL A 300 7.10 -29.75 41.33
C VAL A 300 8.23 -30.74 41.20
N THR A 301 9.41 -30.42 41.74
CA THR A 301 10.40 -31.39 42.10
C THR A 301 9.80 -32.23 43.24
N SER A 302 9.28 -33.41 42.93
CA SER A 302 9.07 -34.42 43.96
C SER A 302 10.44 -34.81 44.51
N GLU A 303 10.66 -34.53 45.80
CA GLU A 303 11.72 -35.16 46.61
C GLU A 303 11.63 -36.69 46.58
#